data_21e625dc6fb566844305ca1a3fd3233d
#
_entry.id   21e625dc6fb566844305ca1a3fd3233d
#
_cell.length_a   1.000
_cell.length_b   1.000
_cell.length_c   1.000
_cell.angle_alpha   90.00
_cell.angle_beta   90.00
_cell.angle_gamma   90.00
#
_symmetry.space_group_name_H-M   'P 1'
#
loop_
_entity.id
_entity.type
_entity.pdbx_description
1 polymer ?
#
loop_
_entity_poly.entity_id
_entity_poly.type
_entity_poly.pdbx_seq_one_letter_code
_entity_poly.pdbx_strand_id
1 'polypeptide(L)'
;MTEQVKSPKKFGDEHLIEGFKKVCTGNISDVLEVMGYRSAVHQEIRPIFMPITMVGRAHTIKVERMRREGDPSGISTIAKEACKPGDVVVLACGGYQHGDAVIWGENSATACQVRGAVGTIVDGGCRDTARLRKMEFPVYCRATSPGGRRGTIFTVAHDVPVVFGGIRVTPGDIIVGDDDGICVIPKEIAEEALRRVEAYAKLDQAVAPALREGKSVADAYSIKAGALKY
;
A
#
# COMPACT_ATOMS: atom_id res chain seq x y z
N MET A 1 13.19 -35.37 -26.44
CA MET A 1 13.07 -33.96 -26.83
C MET A 1 12.45 -33.25 -25.65
N THR A 2 13.27 -32.59 -24.85
CA THR A 2 12.83 -31.83 -23.66
C THR A 2 12.39 -30.43 -24.14
N GLU A 3 11.09 -30.13 -24.02
CA GLU A 3 10.58 -28.78 -24.23
C GLU A 3 11.23 -27.85 -23.18
N GLN A 4 11.99 -26.88 -23.66
CA GLN A 4 12.48 -25.79 -22.85
C GLN A 4 11.28 -24.92 -22.46
N VAL A 5 10.89 -24.98 -21.19
CA VAL A 5 9.98 -24.02 -20.58
C VAL A 5 10.62 -22.64 -20.75
N LYS A 6 10.08 -21.84 -21.66
CA LYS A 6 10.48 -20.43 -21.81
C LYS A 6 10.21 -19.72 -20.50
N SER A 7 11.28 -19.20 -19.86
CA SER A 7 11.14 -18.28 -18.73
C SER A 7 10.21 -17.12 -19.13
N PRO A 8 9.27 -16.70 -18.26
CA PRO A 8 8.39 -15.58 -18.57
C PRO A 8 9.24 -14.34 -18.89
N LYS A 9 8.87 -13.61 -19.93
CA LYS A 9 9.47 -12.30 -20.24
C LYS A 9 9.33 -11.43 -18.98
N LYS A 10 10.43 -10.97 -18.41
CA LYS A 10 10.42 -9.91 -17.39
C LYS A 10 9.86 -8.66 -18.07
N PHE A 11 8.57 -8.41 -17.88
CA PHE A 11 8.01 -7.09 -18.13
C PHE A 11 8.63 -6.15 -17.10
N GLY A 12 8.99 -4.92 -17.53
CA GLY A 12 9.47 -3.92 -16.59
C GLY A 12 8.39 -3.62 -15.55
N ASP A 13 8.80 -3.19 -14.38
CA ASP A 13 7.91 -2.87 -13.24
C ASP A 13 6.79 -1.89 -13.57
N GLU A 14 6.92 -1.08 -14.62
CA GLU A 14 5.91 -0.14 -15.11
C GLU A 14 4.61 -0.86 -15.53
N HIS A 15 4.71 -2.04 -16.14
CA HIS A 15 3.54 -2.86 -16.47
C HIS A 15 2.74 -3.26 -15.22
N LEU A 16 3.43 -3.64 -14.13
CA LEU A 16 2.79 -3.99 -12.87
C LEU A 16 2.05 -2.79 -12.27
N ILE A 17 2.72 -1.64 -12.21
CA ILE A 17 2.13 -0.41 -11.68
C ILE A 17 0.88 -0.03 -12.46
N GLU A 18 0.96 0.02 -13.80
CA GLU A 18 -0.18 0.37 -14.65
C GLU A 18 -1.29 -0.70 -14.64
N GLY A 19 -0.95 -1.96 -14.47
CA GLY A 19 -1.93 -3.04 -14.30
C GLY A 19 -2.70 -2.90 -12.99
N PHE A 20 -2.00 -2.73 -11.87
CA PHE A 20 -2.65 -2.60 -10.57
C PHE A 20 -3.45 -1.29 -10.40
N LYS A 21 -3.16 -0.23 -11.14
CA LYS A 21 -4.01 0.98 -11.16
C LYS A 21 -5.42 0.74 -11.71
N LYS A 22 -5.64 -0.34 -12.45
CA LYS A 22 -6.92 -0.65 -13.14
C LYS A 22 -7.83 -1.56 -12.33
N VAL A 23 -7.39 -2.04 -11.17
CA VAL A 23 -8.12 -2.99 -10.34
C VAL A 23 -8.28 -2.44 -8.92
N CYS A 24 -9.38 -2.77 -8.24
CA CYS A 24 -9.63 -2.33 -6.88
C CYS A 24 -8.93 -3.22 -5.85
N THR A 25 -8.68 -2.65 -4.66
CA THR A 25 -8.04 -3.38 -3.54
C THR A 25 -8.87 -4.58 -3.09
N GLY A 26 -10.20 -4.54 -3.19
CA GLY A 26 -11.07 -5.68 -2.89
C GLY A 26 -10.77 -6.90 -3.75
N ASN A 27 -10.67 -6.72 -5.09
CA ASN A 27 -10.32 -7.82 -5.99
C ASN A 27 -8.89 -8.34 -5.75
N ILE A 28 -7.96 -7.45 -5.41
CA ILE A 28 -6.58 -7.84 -5.05
C ILE A 28 -6.60 -8.69 -3.78
N SER A 29 -7.32 -8.27 -2.76
CA SER A 29 -7.42 -9.00 -1.48
C SER A 29 -7.99 -10.39 -1.68
N ASP A 30 -9.12 -10.52 -2.40
CA ASP A 30 -9.77 -11.80 -2.69
C ASP A 30 -8.82 -12.78 -3.38
N VAL A 31 -8.13 -12.33 -4.42
CA VAL A 31 -7.21 -13.18 -5.19
C VAL A 31 -5.99 -13.58 -4.37
N LEU A 32 -5.39 -12.65 -3.63
CA LEU A 32 -4.21 -12.95 -2.82
C LEU A 32 -4.55 -13.90 -1.66
N GLU A 33 -5.74 -13.79 -1.07
CA GLU A 33 -6.20 -14.74 -0.05
C GLU A 33 -6.28 -16.16 -0.59
N VAL A 34 -6.82 -16.35 -1.80
CA VAL A 34 -6.83 -17.65 -2.49
C VAL A 34 -5.42 -18.14 -2.84
N MET A 35 -4.50 -17.24 -3.11
CA MET A 35 -3.09 -17.58 -3.29
C MET A 35 -2.35 -17.88 -1.96
N GLY A 36 -3.03 -17.80 -0.81
CA GLY A 36 -2.46 -18.06 0.52
C GLY A 36 -1.73 -16.87 1.14
N TYR A 37 -1.95 -15.66 0.63
CA TYR A 37 -1.33 -14.43 1.13
C TYR A 37 -2.32 -13.51 1.83
N ARG A 38 -1.95 -13.00 2.99
CA ARG A 38 -2.63 -11.86 3.60
C ARG A 38 -2.07 -10.59 2.99
N SER A 39 -2.92 -9.77 2.38
CA SER A 39 -2.53 -8.54 1.68
C SER A 39 -3.14 -7.28 2.26
N ALA A 40 -4.36 -7.37 2.80
CA ALA A 40 -5.09 -6.21 3.32
C ALA A 40 -4.48 -5.70 4.63
N VAL A 41 -4.13 -4.43 4.63
CA VAL A 41 -3.63 -3.71 5.79
C VAL A 41 -4.77 -3.41 6.77
N HIS A 42 -4.45 -3.27 8.05
CA HIS A 42 -5.43 -3.02 9.12
C HIS A 42 -6.38 -1.85 8.77
N GLN A 43 -7.66 -2.08 8.93
CA GLN A 43 -8.75 -1.19 8.51
C GLN A 43 -8.75 0.22 9.14
N GLU A 44 -8.00 0.45 10.20
CA GLU A 44 -7.86 1.80 10.80
C GLU A 44 -6.94 2.71 9.98
N ILE A 45 -6.12 2.16 9.08
CA ILE A 45 -5.24 2.95 8.22
C ILE A 45 -6.04 3.38 7.00
N ARG A 46 -6.45 4.65 6.99
CA ARG A 46 -7.38 5.21 6.03
C ARG A 46 -6.79 6.38 5.23
N PRO A 47 -7.28 6.62 4.02
CA PRO A 47 -6.87 7.80 3.26
C PRO A 47 -7.36 9.07 3.94
N ILE A 48 -6.55 10.14 3.87
CA ILE A 48 -6.94 11.45 4.43
C ILE A 48 -7.86 12.27 3.51
N PHE A 49 -8.06 11.82 2.28
CA PHE A 49 -9.03 12.39 1.32
C PHE A 49 -9.40 11.34 0.27
N MET A 50 -10.53 11.54 -0.39
CA MET A 50 -11.07 10.68 -1.46
C MET A 50 -11.68 11.54 -2.57
N PRO A 51 -11.76 11.08 -3.84
CA PRO A 51 -11.26 9.76 -4.29
C PRO A 51 -9.74 9.72 -4.34
N ILE A 52 -9.17 8.53 -4.15
CA ILE A 52 -7.74 8.35 -4.13
C ILE A 52 -7.34 7.02 -4.79
N THR A 53 -6.25 7.04 -5.54
CA THR A 53 -5.59 5.83 -6.05
C THR A 53 -4.09 6.02 -5.93
N MET A 54 -3.42 5.02 -5.40
CA MET A 54 -1.98 5.03 -5.20
C MET A 54 -1.42 3.65 -5.51
N VAL A 55 -0.47 3.58 -6.44
CA VAL A 55 0.25 2.34 -6.75
C VAL A 55 1.73 2.66 -6.89
N GLY A 56 2.57 1.93 -6.18
CA GLY A 56 4.02 2.11 -6.25
C GLY A 56 4.79 1.05 -5.47
N ARG A 57 6.11 1.16 -5.47
CA ARG A 57 6.99 0.24 -4.73
C ARG A 57 7.19 0.71 -3.30
N ALA A 58 7.23 -0.23 -2.39
CA ALA A 58 7.50 0.05 -0.99
C ALA A 58 8.93 0.54 -0.77
N HIS A 59 9.08 1.81 -0.39
CA HIS A 59 10.26 2.35 0.26
C HIS A 59 10.00 2.38 1.77
N THR A 60 10.56 1.42 2.50
CA THR A 60 10.25 1.21 3.91
C THR A 60 11.10 2.07 4.83
N ILE A 61 10.45 2.68 5.83
CA ILE A 61 11.10 3.45 6.89
C ILE A 61 10.65 2.89 8.23
N LYS A 62 11.58 2.37 9.01
CA LYS A 62 11.33 1.83 10.34
C LYS A 62 11.48 2.92 11.39
N VAL A 63 10.43 3.08 12.20
CA VAL A 63 10.37 4.06 13.29
C VAL A 63 10.15 3.33 14.61
N GLU A 64 10.87 3.70 15.65
CA GLU A 64 10.77 3.11 16.97
C GLU A 64 10.69 4.17 18.06
N ARG A 65 10.08 3.80 19.20
CA ARG A 65 10.12 4.61 20.40
C ARG A 65 11.44 4.40 21.12
N MET A 66 12.13 5.50 21.42
CA MET A 66 13.37 5.47 22.19
C MET A 66 13.07 5.58 23.69
N ARG A 67 13.93 4.97 24.50
CA ARG A 67 13.81 5.01 25.97
C ARG A 67 14.18 6.36 26.59
N ARG A 68 14.86 7.21 25.81
CA ARG A 68 15.41 8.50 26.27
C ARG A 68 15.16 9.57 25.22
N GLU A 69 14.75 10.78 25.68
CA GLU A 69 14.68 11.95 24.81
C GLU A 69 16.07 12.33 24.29
N GLY A 70 16.12 12.82 23.05
CA GLY A 70 17.28 13.52 22.54
C GLY A 70 18.34 12.66 21.83
N ASP A 71 17.96 11.51 21.25
CA ASP A 71 18.86 10.78 20.34
C ASP A 71 18.48 11.05 18.86
N PRO A 72 18.95 12.16 18.25
CA PRO A 72 18.64 12.49 16.86
C PRO A 72 19.59 11.69 15.96
N SER A 73 19.21 10.48 15.59
CA SER A 73 19.86 9.88 14.44
C SER A 73 19.44 10.69 13.20
N GLY A 74 20.36 11.22 12.41
CA GLY A 74 20.09 11.92 11.14
C GLY A 74 19.43 11.04 10.07
N ILE A 75 19.17 9.77 10.37
CA ILE A 75 18.56 8.73 9.51
C ILE A 75 17.21 9.16 8.96
N SER A 76 16.40 9.95 9.70
CA SER A 76 15.09 10.41 9.21
C SER A 76 15.19 11.26 7.94
N THR A 77 16.22 12.09 7.81
CA THR A 77 16.46 12.87 6.59
C THR A 77 16.94 11.96 5.48
N ILE A 78 17.98 11.15 5.77
CA ILE A 78 18.55 10.20 4.80
C ILE A 78 17.47 9.26 4.25
N ALA A 79 16.61 8.71 5.12
CA ALA A 79 15.54 7.81 4.72
C ALA A 79 14.55 8.45 3.72
N LYS A 80 14.19 9.73 3.92
CA LYS A 80 13.32 10.44 2.99
C LYS A 80 14.05 10.80 1.69
N GLU A 81 15.34 11.06 1.77
CA GLU A 81 16.19 11.36 0.61
C GLU A 81 16.49 10.13 -0.23
N ALA A 82 16.36 8.93 0.32
CA ALA A 82 16.59 7.66 -0.36
C ALA A 82 15.42 7.22 -1.23
N CYS A 83 14.22 7.83 -1.12
CA CYS A 83 13.09 7.45 -1.98
C CYS A 83 13.36 7.81 -3.46
N LYS A 84 12.79 7.00 -4.33
CA LYS A 84 12.98 7.04 -5.79
C LYS A 84 11.64 7.33 -6.49
N PRO A 85 11.68 7.75 -7.76
CA PRO A 85 10.46 7.90 -8.56
C PRO A 85 9.64 6.61 -8.58
N GLY A 86 8.33 6.75 -8.32
CA GLY A 86 7.39 5.64 -8.24
C GLY A 86 7.32 4.91 -6.90
N ASP A 87 8.07 5.36 -5.88
CA ASP A 87 7.99 4.77 -4.54
C ASP A 87 6.73 5.22 -3.77
N VAL A 88 6.18 4.30 -2.98
CA VAL A 88 5.29 4.58 -1.86
C VAL A 88 6.11 4.51 -0.56
N VAL A 89 6.15 5.59 0.19
CA VAL A 89 6.85 5.62 1.47
C VAL A 89 6.04 4.88 2.53
N VAL A 90 6.59 3.80 3.06
CA VAL A 90 5.98 2.96 4.10
C VAL A 90 6.60 3.29 5.44
N LEU A 91 5.92 4.10 6.25
CA LEU A 91 6.41 4.54 7.55
C LEU A 91 5.85 3.64 8.66
N ALA A 92 6.61 2.63 9.08
CA ALA A 92 6.20 1.63 10.04
C ALA A 92 6.64 1.97 11.46
N CYS A 93 5.68 2.09 12.37
CA CYS A 93 5.87 2.48 13.77
C CYS A 93 5.65 1.35 14.77
N GLY A 94 5.56 0.10 14.30
CA GLY A 94 5.36 -1.06 15.16
C GLY A 94 3.96 -1.14 15.80
N GLY A 95 2.93 -0.62 15.12
CA GLY A 95 1.55 -0.69 15.60
C GLY A 95 1.29 0.19 16.82
N TYR A 96 1.96 1.34 16.92
CA TYR A 96 1.63 2.32 17.97
C TYR A 96 0.15 2.67 17.91
N GLN A 97 -0.61 1.90 18.66
CA GLN A 97 -1.98 2.20 19.01
C GLN A 97 -1.96 3.53 19.77
N HIS A 98 -2.86 4.40 19.38
CA HIS A 98 -3.13 5.70 19.98
C HIS A 98 -2.24 6.85 19.51
N GLY A 99 -2.66 7.57 18.54
CA GLY A 99 -2.55 8.99 18.27
C GLY A 99 -1.39 9.86 18.82
N ASP A 100 -0.60 9.33 19.70
CA ASP A 100 0.46 10.04 20.42
C ASP A 100 1.67 10.40 19.55
N ALA A 101 1.81 9.76 18.39
CA ALA A 101 2.91 10.00 17.49
C ALA A 101 2.45 10.48 16.13
N VAL A 102 2.43 11.78 15.96
CA VAL A 102 2.33 12.39 14.64
C VAL A 102 3.73 12.44 14.03
N ILE A 103 3.95 11.61 13.02
CA ILE A 103 5.27 11.39 12.42
C ILE A 103 5.35 11.80 10.96
N TRP A 104 4.21 12.22 10.39
CA TRP A 104 4.12 12.68 9.01
C TRP A 104 3.37 14.01 8.91
N GLY A 105 3.74 14.81 7.92
CA GLY A 105 3.13 16.11 7.61
C GLY A 105 3.66 16.68 6.31
N GLU A 106 3.27 17.90 5.96
CA GLU A 106 3.56 18.59 4.70
C GLU A 106 5.04 18.53 4.32
N ASN A 107 5.94 18.93 5.22
CA ASN A 107 7.38 18.99 4.89
C ASN A 107 7.97 17.61 4.53
N SER A 108 7.51 16.55 5.20
CA SER A 108 7.92 15.19 4.88
C SER A 108 7.39 14.72 3.54
N ALA A 109 6.12 15.02 3.26
CA ALA A 109 5.49 14.72 1.98
C ALA A 109 6.18 15.46 0.83
N THR A 110 6.44 16.76 0.98
CA THR A 110 7.16 17.57 -0.01
C THR A 110 8.55 16.98 -0.28
N ALA A 111 9.30 16.62 0.76
CA ALA A 111 10.64 16.06 0.62
C ALA A 111 10.65 14.75 -0.19
N CYS A 112 9.62 13.92 -0.06
CA CYS A 112 9.49 12.68 -0.82
C CYS A 112 8.89 12.92 -2.22
N GLN A 113 7.88 13.80 -2.35
CA GLN A 113 7.23 14.12 -3.62
C GLN A 113 8.20 14.71 -4.64
N VAL A 114 9.08 15.61 -4.23
CA VAL A 114 10.10 16.19 -5.14
C VAL A 114 11.12 15.16 -5.64
N ARG A 115 11.21 14.01 -4.99
CA ARG A 115 12.01 12.86 -5.41
C ARG A 115 11.22 11.85 -6.23
N GLY A 116 9.95 12.15 -6.49
CA GLY A 116 9.08 11.33 -7.32
C GLY A 116 8.33 10.23 -6.57
N ALA A 117 8.30 10.25 -5.23
CA ALA A 117 7.40 9.37 -4.48
C ALA A 117 5.94 9.68 -4.85
N VAL A 118 5.13 8.64 -4.99
CA VAL A 118 3.73 8.72 -5.45
C VAL A 118 2.72 8.75 -4.29
N GLY A 119 3.19 8.59 -3.06
CA GLY A 119 2.36 8.67 -1.87
C GLY A 119 3.05 8.10 -0.65
N THR A 120 2.33 8.04 0.46
CA THR A 120 2.82 7.47 1.71
C THR A 120 1.73 6.76 2.49
N ILE A 121 2.14 5.73 3.21
CA ILE A 121 1.33 5.03 4.20
C ILE A 121 2.03 5.11 5.56
N VAL A 122 1.26 5.49 6.59
CA VAL A 122 1.78 5.81 7.92
C VAL A 122 1.09 4.97 8.99
N ASP A 123 1.81 4.09 9.65
CA ASP A 123 1.29 3.33 10.79
C ASP A 123 1.27 4.18 12.08
N GLY A 124 0.72 5.38 11.98
CA GLY A 124 0.69 6.38 13.03
C GLY A 124 -0.13 7.60 12.64
N GLY A 125 0.12 8.73 13.30
CA GLY A 125 -0.59 9.98 13.07
C GLY A 125 0.01 10.84 11.95
N CYS A 126 -0.85 11.63 11.30
CA CYS A 126 -0.52 12.64 10.30
C CYS A 126 -1.05 14.02 10.71
N ARG A 127 -0.37 15.08 10.27
CA ARG A 127 -0.81 16.47 10.41
C ARG A 127 -0.75 17.22 9.08
N ASP A 128 -1.11 18.51 9.10
CA ASP A 128 -1.11 19.40 7.91
C ASP A 128 -2.04 18.90 6.78
N THR A 129 -3.11 18.18 7.12
CA THR A 129 -3.98 17.46 6.17
C THR A 129 -4.59 18.35 5.09
N ALA A 130 -4.92 19.62 5.42
CA ALA A 130 -5.45 20.59 4.44
C ALA A 130 -4.41 20.92 3.35
N ARG A 131 -3.13 20.96 3.71
CA ARG A 131 -2.03 21.20 2.77
C ARG A 131 -1.72 19.98 1.94
N LEU A 132 -1.70 18.79 2.56
CA LEU A 132 -1.52 17.52 1.87
C LEU A 132 -2.61 17.28 0.81
N ARG A 133 -3.88 17.64 1.09
CA ARG A 133 -4.96 17.59 0.10
C ARG A 133 -4.69 18.50 -1.10
N LYS A 134 -4.22 19.75 -0.85
CA LYS A 134 -3.87 20.70 -1.92
C LYS A 134 -2.69 20.24 -2.76
N MET A 135 -1.78 19.46 -2.19
CA MET A 135 -0.66 18.85 -2.90
C MET A 135 -1.10 17.64 -3.74
N GLU A 136 -2.34 17.17 -3.57
CA GLU A 136 -2.83 15.92 -4.17
C GLU A 136 -1.89 14.73 -3.93
N PHE A 137 -1.16 14.77 -2.81
CA PHE A 137 -0.23 13.70 -2.44
C PHE A 137 -0.94 12.67 -1.58
N PRO A 138 -1.11 11.43 -2.08
CA PRO A 138 -1.79 10.37 -1.38
C PRO A 138 -1.16 10.06 -0.02
N VAL A 139 -1.96 10.11 1.04
CA VAL A 139 -1.54 9.76 2.40
C VAL A 139 -2.61 8.90 3.06
N TYR A 140 -2.18 7.75 3.60
CA TYR A 140 -2.99 6.90 4.46
C TYR A 140 -2.39 6.90 5.86
N CYS A 141 -3.21 7.03 6.89
CA CYS A 141 -2.74 7.05 8.28
C CYS A 141 -3.81 6.52 9.24
N ARG A 142 -3.42 6.20 10.49
CA ARG A 142 -4.37 5.77 11.53
C ARG A 142 -5.21 6.91 12.05
N ALA A 143 -4.64 8.11 12.18
CA ALA A 143 -5.31 9.28 12.73
C ALA A 143 -4.70 10.58 12.24
N THR A 144 -5.46 11.66 12.36
CA THR A 144 -4.96 13.00 12.15
C THR A 144 -4.95 13.76 13.48
N SER A 145 -3.86 14.49 13.76
CA SER A 145 -3.71 15.25 14.99
C SER A 145 -2.75 16.43 14.77
N PRO A 146 -2.95 17.59 15.41
CA PRO A 146 -2.01 18.71 15.36
C PRO A 146 -0.71 18.45 16.14
N GLY A 147 -0.64 17.39 16.92
CA GLY A 147 0.53 17.02 17.71
C GLY A 147 1.81 16.89 16.88
N GLY A 148 2.92 16.73 17.54
CA GLY A 148 4.22 16.57 16.91
C GLY A 148 5.01 15.41 17.50
N ARG A 149 6.03 14.99 16.77
CA ARG A 149 7.03 14.05 17.23
C ARG A 149 7.95 14.75 18.24
N ARG A 150 7.66 14.66 19.51
CA ARG A 150 8.54 15.22 20.54
C ARG A 150 9.39 14.11 21.14
N GLY A 151 10.67 14.11 20.76
CA GLY A 151 11.77 13.54 21.56
C GLY A 151 11.76 12.03 21.85
N THR A 152 10.76 11.27 21.45
CA THR A 152 10.63 9.86 21.83
C THR A 152 10.48 8.86 20.69
N ILE A 153 10.27 9.34 19.44
CA ILE A 153 10.07 8.49 18.28
C ILE A 153 11.04 8.89 17.18
N PHE A 154 11.82 7.93 16.73
CA PHE A 154 12.91 8.14 15.78
C PHE A 154 12.89 7.12 14.65
N THR A 155 13.35 7.56 13.48
CA THR A 155 13.69 6.64 12.41
C THR A 155 14.98 5.91 12.79
N VAL A 156 14.92 4.58 12.76
CA VAL A 156 16.05 3.71 13.14
C VAL A 156 16.66 2.99 11.95
N ALA A 157 15.90 2.79 10.87
CA ALA A 157 16.37 2.18 9.64
C ALA A 157 15.47 2.55 8.46
N HIS A 158 15.96 2.37 7.24
CA HIS A 158 15.18 2.40 6.01
C HIS A 158 15.63 1.25 5.08
N ASP A 159 14.80 0.96 4.07
CA ASP A 159 15.03 -0.15 3.13
C ASP A 159 15.26 -1.50 3.82
N VAL A 160 14.56 -1.72 4.91
CA VAL A 160 14.53 -2.99 5.66
C VAL A 160 13.10 -3.54 5.72
N PRO A 161 12.92 -4.86 5.85
CA PRO A 161 11.59 -5.42 6.09
C PRO A 161 10.97 -4.87 7.37
N VAL A 162 9.69 -4.51 7.30
CA VAL A 162 8.93 -3.95 8.43
C VAL A 162 7.59 -4.68 8.60
N VAL A 163 6.96 -4.49 9.75
CA VAL A 163 5.54 -4.84 9.93
C VAL A 163 4.75 -3.54 9.90
N PHE A 164 3.83 -3.44 8.96
CA PHE A 164 2.98 -2.28 8.74
C PHE A 164 1.51 -2.71 8.78
N GLY A 165 0.72 -2.14 9.68
CA GLY A 165 -0.70 -2.47 9.80
C GLY A 165 -1.00 -3.98 9.89
N GLY A 166 -0.13 -4.76 10.53
CA GLY A 166 -0.25 -6.20 10.70
C GLY A 166 0.30 -7.05 9.53
N ILE A 167 0.79 -6.42 8.47
CA ILE A 167 1.34 -7.09 7.28
C ILE A 167 2.86 -6.87 7.23
N ARG A 168 3.61 -7.93 6.90
CA ARG A 168 5.03 -7.79 6.58
C ARG A 168 5.19 -7.11 5.23
N VAL A 169 5.96 -6.04 5.19
CA VAL A 169 6.31 -5.30 3.97
C VAL A 169 7.82 -5.37 3.77
N THR A 170 8.23 -5.81 2.61
CA THR A 170 9.63 -5.88 2.20
C THR A 170 9.92 -4.75 1.19
N PRO A 171 11.08 -4.13 1.20
CA PRO A 171 11.44 -3.12 0.21
C PRO A 171 11.22 -3.63 -1.22
N GLY A 172 10.49 -2.85 -2.02
CA GLY A 172 10.13 -3.20 -3.40
C GLY A 172 8.84 -3.99 -3.57
N ASP A 173 8.14 -4.39 -2.50
CA ASP A 173 6.77 -4.90 -2.59
C ASP A 173 5.86 -3.85 -3.25
N ILE A 174 4.82 -4.30 -3.96
CA ILE A 174 3.87 -3.38 -4.57
C ILE A 174 2.82 -2.99 -3.54
N ILE A 175 2.65 -1.68 -3.37
CA ILE A 175 1.61 -1.10 -2.52
C ILE A 175 0.51 -0.59 -3.43
N VAL A 176 -0.72 -1.03 -3.19
CA VAL A 176 -1.92 -0.54 -3.87
C VAL A 176 -2.86 0.03 -2.82
N GLY A 177 -3.26 1.28 -3.01
CA GLY A 177 -4.21 1.96 -2.13
C GLY A 177 -5.34 2.59 -2.95
N ASP A 178 -6.57 2.46 -2.46
CA ASP A 178 -7.76 3.13 -2.96
C ASP A 178 -8.64 3.64 -1.79
N ASP A 179 -9.89 4.00 -2.07
CA ASP A 179 -10.83 4.52 -1.06
C ASP A 179 -11.15 3.49 0.05
N ASP A 180 -11.04 2.19 -0.24
CA ASP A 180 -11.32 1.12 0.71
C ASP A 180 -10.14 0.85 1.66
N GLY A 181 -8.91 1.11 1.22
CA GLY A 181 -7.73 0.88 2.04
C GLY A 181 -6.48 0.53 1.24
N ILE A 182 -5.67 -0.38 1.78
CA ILE A 182 -4.35 -0.69 1.24
C ILE A 182 -4.19 -2.21 1.13
N CYS A 183 -3.65 -2.66 0.00
CA CYS A 183 -3.11 -4.00 -0.19
C CYS A 183 -1.58 -3.95 -0.39
N VAL A 184 -0.89 -4.94 0.18
CA VAL A 184 0.54 -5.19 -0.02
C VAL A 184 0.71 -6.47 -0.83
N ILE A 185 1.41 -6.39 -1.93
CA ILE A 185 1.64 -7.51 -2.84
C ILE A 185 3.14 -7.81 -2.82
N PRO A 186 3.55 -9.01 -2.36
CA PRO A 186 4.96 -9.39 -2.39
C PRO A 186 5.50 -9.33 -3.83
N LYS A 187 6.65 -8.68 -4.00
CA LYS A 187 7.25 -8.47 -5.32
C LYS A 187 7.52 -9.77 -6.09
N GLU A 188 7.78 -10.86 -5.36
CA GLU A 188 8.09 -12.17 -5.93
C GLU A 188 6.90 -12.79 -6.68
N ILE A 189 5.67 -12.43 -6.29
CA ILE A 189 4.44 -12.97 -6.89
C ILE A 189 3.66 -11.94 -7.69
N ALA A 190 4.15 -10.70 -7.81
CA ALA A 190 3.39 -9.57 -8.35
C ALA A 190 2.89 -9.82 -9.79
N GLU A 191 3.67 -10.46 -10.65
CA GLU A 191 3.28 -10.82 -12.02
C GLU A 191 2.10 -11.81 -12.03
N GLU A 192 2.21 -12.86 -11.25
CA GLU A 192 1.15 -13.88 -11.15
C GLU A 192 -0.09 -13.31 -10.48
N ALA A 193 0.08 -12.51 -9.44
CA ALA A 193 -1.01 -11.82 -8.77
C ALA A 193 -1.77 -10.91 -9.74
N LEU A 194 -1.07 -10.06 -10.51
CA LEU A 194 -1.70 -9.17 -11.49
C LEU A 194 -2.50 -9.96 -12.52
N ARG A 195 -1.91 -11.00 -13.11
CA ARG A 195 -2.57 -11.85 -14.09
C ARG A 195 -3.89 -12.43 -13.55
N ARG A 196 -3.88 -12.92 -12.30
CA ARG A 196 -5.09 -13.49 -11.66
C ARG A 196 -6.10 -12.42 -11.31
N VAL A 197 -5.66 -11.29 -10.77
CA VAL A 197 -6.54 -10.17 -10.39
C VAL A 197 -7.24 -9.60 -11.62
N GLU A 198 -6.54 -9.39 -12.74
CA GLU A 198 -7.16 -8.91 -13.99
C GLU A 198 -8.21 -9.88 -14.52
N ALA A 199 -7.94 -11.19 -14.47
CA ALA A 199 -8.88 -12.21 -14.87
C ALA A 199 -10.13 -12.22 -13.96
N TYR A 200 -9.91 -12.15 -12.64
CA TYR A 200 -11.00 -12.11 -11.66
C TYR A 200 -11.85 -10.83 -11.76
N ALA A 201 -11.21 -9.66 -11.88
CA ALA A 201 -11.89 -8.38 -11.99
C ALA A 201 -12.85 -8.33 -13.19
N LYS A 202 -12.49 -8.92 -14.34
CA LYS A 202 -13.38 -9.03 -15.51
C LYS A 202 -14.64 -9.81 -15.21
N LEU A 203 -14.54 -10.89 -14.46
CA LEU A 203 -15.68 -11.71 -14.05
C LEU A 203 -16.52 -11.00 -12.99
N ASP A 204 -15.87 -10.38 -12.01
CA ASP A 204 -16.55 -9.64 -10.95
C ASP A 204 -17.38 -8.47 -11.49
N GLN A 205 -16.87 -7.73 -12.47
CA GLN A 205 -17.59 -6.65 -13.14
C GLN A 205 -18.89 -7.09 -13.83
N ALA A 206 -19.04 -8.36 -14.18
CA ALA A 206 -20.25 -8.89 -14.79
C ALA A 206 -21.37 -9.24 -13.79
N VAL A 207 -21.04 -9.35 -12.50
CA VAL A 207 -22.01 -9.76 -11.46
C VAL A 207 -23.08 -8.70 -11.23
N ALA A 208 -22.70 -7.45 -11.03
CA ALA A 208 -23.64 -6.37 -10.74
C ALA A 208 -24.62 -6.09 -11.90
N PRO A 209 -24.21 -6.08 -13.17
CA PRO A 209 -25.15 -6.03 -14.31
C PRO A 209 -26.14 -7.20 -14.31
N ALA A 210 -25.68 -8.43 -14.10
CA ALA A 210 -26.54 -9.61 -14.05
C ALA A 210 -27.62 -9.52 -12.95
N LEU A 211 -27.26 -9.00 -11.78
CA LEU A 211 -28.21 -8.73 -10.70
C LEU A 211 -29.24 -7.66 -11.09
N ARG A 212 -28.82 -6.58 -11.76
CA ARG A 212 -29.73 -5.52 -12.25
C ARG A 212 -30.68 -6.01 -13.32
N GLU A 213 -30.29 -7.00 -14.11
CA GLU A 213 -31.15 -7.72 -15.09
C GLU A 213 -32.11 -8.69 -14.43
N GLY A 214 -32.10 -8.85 -13.11
CA GLY A 214 -33.00 -9.70 -12.36
C GLY A 214 -32.60 -11.16 -12.24
N LYS A 215 -31.35 -11.52 -12.53
CA LYS A 215 -30.82 -12.86 -12.23
C LYS A 215 -30.82 -13.11 -10.72
N SER A 216 -31.01 -14.36 -10.33
CA SER A 216 -30.87 -14.75 -8.93
C SER A 216 -29.46 -14.45 -8.43
N VAL A 217 -29.30 -14.24 -7.11
CA VAL A 217 -27.97 -14.03 -6.50
C VAL A 217 -27.06 -15.22 -6.80
N ALA A 218 -27.58 -16.44 -6.72
CA ALA A 218 -26.81 -17.65 -7.01
C ALA A 218 -26.31 -17.69 -8.46
N ASP A 219 -27.16 -17.37 -9.43
CA ASP A 219 -26.76 -17.36 -10.84
C ASP A 219 -25.77 -16.24 -11.16
N ALA A 220 -25.99 -15.04 -10.59
CA ALA A 220 -25.08 -13.92 -10.80
C ALA A 220 -23.68 -14.21 -10.21
N TYR A 221 -23.60 -14.75 -9.00
CA TYR A 221 -22.33 -15.08 -8.36
C TYR A 221 -21.63 -16.29 -9.00
N SER A 222 -22.37 -17.19 -9.66
CA SER A 222 -21.78 -18.30 -10.41
C SER A 222 -20.83 -17.84 -11.52
N ILE A 223 -21.00 -16.61 -12.03
CA ILE A 223 -20.14 -16.02 -13.05
C ILE A 223 -18.65 -16.02 -12.60
N LYS A 224 -18.40 -15.74 -11.34
CA LYS A 224 -17.04 -15.66 -10.79
C LYS A 224 -16.63 -16.87 -9.93
N ALA A 225 -17.53 -17.79 -9.65
CA ALA A 225 -17.30 -18.92 -8.74
C ALA A 225 -16.16 -19.85 -9.17
N GLY A 226 -15.80 -19.88 -10.45
CA GLY A 226 -14.67 -20.68 -10.96
C GLY A 226 -13.31 -20.00 -10.87
N ALA A 227 -13.27 -18.67 -10.71
CA ALA A 227 -12.04 -17.89 -10.76
C ALA A 227 -11.24 -17.92 -9.45
N LEU A 228 -11.89 -18.25 -8.33
CA LEU A 228 -11.29 -18.36 -7.00
C LEU A 228 -11.20 -19.82 -6.52
N LYS A 229 -11.12 -20.78 -7.44
CA LYS A 229 -10.87 -22.18 -7.05
C LYS A 229 -9.37 -22.38 -6.77
N TYR A 230 -9.10 -23.00 -5.61
CA TYR A 230 -7.78 -23.44 -5.16
C TYR A 230 -7.13 -24.42 -6.13
#